data_310c414755184abd125744ea09a294b7
#
_entry.id   310c414755184abd125744ea09a294b7
#
_cell.length_a   1.000
_cell.length_b   1.000
_cell.length_c   1.000
_cell.angle_alpha   90.00
_cell.angle_beta   90.00
_cell.angle_gamma   90.00
#
_symmetry.space_group_name_H-M   'P 1'
#
loop_
_entity.id
_entity.type
_entity.pdbx_description
1 polymer ?
#
loop_
_entity_poly.entity_id
_entity_poly.type
_entity_poly.pdbx_seq_one_letter_code
_entity_poly.pdbx_strand_id
1 'polypeptide(L)'
;MNTDSRISYSTDKVNINPRVELTSKINDDELLFTLSGVNVSIANALRRTILSDIPLVVFRVSPNDKNKCNIIANTCGLNNEIVKHRLSCIPIHIKDVEEFPLKNYIMELNVQNNTDTSIVVTTKDFVIKDLVTGKPLPQDKTLEIFPANDISGDHIDFVRLKAKPAEELQGKIIHLTCEFDISNAKEDGAYNVVSTCSYGNTIDEAAQEAKLAQLKQKWKDEGKKEAEIEFEEKNWKLLEGKRIFKNDSFDFIIQSVGVYTNAEILIKACKIMINKLENLDSIIEKDEIEIKVAENTMPNSYDIILDNEDYTIGKVIEYFLLTNFYEEKQLTFCGFKMLHPHDPYSIIRVAYKDPVEISTIKGNLKQCITYSIDTFNKIRKEFLKLVPR
;
A
#
# COMPACT_ATOMS: atom_id res chain seq x y z
N MET A 1 7.24 -7.38 -50.07
CA MET A 1 8.34 -6.74 -49.34
C MET A 1 7.71 -5.91 -48.24
N ASN A 2 7.59 -6.53 -47.09
CA ASN A 2 7.08 -5.89 -45.89
C ASN A 2 8.25 -5.21 -45.15
N THR A 3 8.27 -3.91 -45.17
CA THR A 3 9.19 -3.13 -44.34
C THR A 3 8.46 -2.82 -43.03
N ASP A 4 8.68 -3.67 -42.00
CA ASP A 4 8.41 -3.35 -40.62
C ASP A 4 9.24 -2.13 -40.21
N SER A 5 8.63 -0.96 -40.25
CA SER A 5 9.20 0.23 -39.62
C SER A 5 8.90 0.17 -38.12
N ARG A 6 9.71 -0.57 -37.37
CA ARG A 6 9.78 -0.41 -35.91
C ARG A 6 10.29 0.99 -35.63
N ILE A 7 9.39 1.86 -35.20
CA ILE A 7 9.75 3.17 -34.66
C ILE A 7 10.56 2.90 -33.39
N SER A 8 11.87 3.06 -33.47
CA SER A 8 12.76 3.03 -32.32
C SER A 8 12.57 4.34 -31.55
N TYR A 9 11.79 4.30 -30.50
CA TYR A 9 11.70 5.43 -29.56
C TYR A 9 13.07 5.57 -28.86
N SER A 10 13.66 6.76 -28.93
CA SER A 10 14.86 7.11 -28.18
C SER A 10 14.56 7.05 -26.68
N THR A 11 15.18 6.13 -25.96
CA THR A 11 15.00 5.88 -24.52
C THR A 11 15.72 6.89 -23.63
N ASP A 12 16.34 7.93 -24.18
CA ASP A 12 17.35 8.73 -23.47
C ASP A 12 16.81 9.94 -22.69
N LYS A 13 15.50 10.24 -22.73
CA LYS A 13 15.00 11.55 -22.26
C LYS A 13 14.50 11.59 -20.79
N VAL A 14 14.08 10.50 -20.19
CA VAL A 14 13.68 10.46 -18.77
C VAL A 14 14.51 9.43 -18.03
N ASN A 15 15.72 9.81 -17.65
CA ASN A 15 16.59 8.94 -16.85
C ASN A 15 16.30 9.14 -15.36
N ILE A 16 15.17 8.58 -14.89
CA ILE A 16 14.88 8.48 -13.46
C ILE A 16 15.85 7.46 -12.88
N ASN A 17 16.65 7.90 -11.92
CA ASN A 17 17.65 7.08 -11.25
C ASN A 17 17.36 7.03 -9.74
N PRO A 18 16.39 6.22 -9.32
CA PRO A 18 15.99 6.12 -7.93
C PRO A 18 17.14 5.56 -7.09
N ARG A 19 17.30 6.11 -5.88
CA ARG A 19 18.24 5.62 -4.87
C ARG A 19 17.50 5.42 -3.57
N VAL A 20 17.85 4.37 -2.85
CA VAL A 20 17.32 4.08 -1.53
C VAL A 20 18.46 4.06 -0.53
N GLU A 21 18.36 4.90 0.49
CA GLU A 21 19.34 5.01 1.57
C GLU A 21 18.63 4.69 2.89
N LEU A 22 19.14 3.73 3.65
CA LEU A 22 18.64 3.43 4.98
C LEU A 22 19.05 4.53 5.94
N THR A 23 18.09 5.15 6.59
CA THR A 23 18.34 6.26 7.55
C THR A 23 18.60 5.71 8.94
N SER A 24 17.80 4.79 9.44
CA SER A 24 18.05 4.04 10.68
C SER A 24 17.11 2.83 10.78
N LYS A 25 17.51 1.82 11.57
CA LYS A 25 16.60 0.84 12.15
C LYS A 25 16.34 1.29 13.58
N ILE A 26 15.20 1.88 13.86
CA ILE A 26 14.88 2.32 15.23
C ILE A 26 14.52 1.12 16.09
N ASN A 27 13.75 0.17 15.53
CA ASN A 27 13.42 -1.15 16.09
C ASN A 27 13.36 -2.15 14.94
N ASP A 28 13.34 -3.45 15.22
CA ASP A 28 13.20 -4.48 14.18
C ASP A 28 11.88 -4.36 13.40
N ASP A 29 10.86 -3.71 13.99
CA ASP A 29 9.54 -3.51 13.39
C ASP A 29 9.43 -2.28 12.49
N GLU A 30 10.29 -1.25 12.65
CA GLU A 30 10.24 0.00 11.88
C GLU A 30 11.41 0.12 10.91
N LEU A 31 11.11 0.43 9.67
CA LEU A 31 12.08 0.73 8.62
C LEU A 31 11.98 2.20 8.22
N LEU A 32 13.08 2.95 8.41
CA LEU A 32 13.24 4.31 7.93
C LEU A 32 14.22 4.33 6.77
N PHE A 33 13.80 4.91 5.66
CA PHE A 33 14.64 5.07 4.48
C PHE A 33 14.30 6.34 3.72
N THR A 34 15.28 6.86 2.99
CA THR A 34 15.10 7.96 2.04
C THR A 34 15.05 7.38 0.62
N LEU A 35 13.97 7.68 -0.10
CA LEU A 35 13.82 7.41 -1.52
C LEU A 35 14.07 8.71 -2.30
N SER A 36 15.17 8.79 -3.04
CA SER A 36 15.55 9.97 -3.81
C SER A 36 15.60 9.71 -5.31
N GLY A 37 15.61 10.80 -6.10
CA GLY A 37 15.63 10.74 -7.56
C GLY A 37 14.31 10.31 -8.18
N VAL A 38 13.17 10.55 -7.49
CA VAL A 38 11.82 10.24 -7.96
C VAL A 38 10.87 11.41 -7.77
N ASN A 39 9.81 11.45 -8.57
CA ASN A 39 8.74 12.44 -8.38
C ASN A 39 7.78 12.02 -7.24
N VAL A 40 7.13 13.00 -6.63
CA VAL A 40 6.12 12.79 -5.58
C VAL A 40 5.00 11.84 -6.00
N SER A 41 4.62 11.81 -7.30
CA SER A 41 3.59 10.90 -7.82
C SER A 41 3.99 9.44 -7.65
N ILE A 42 5.27 9.11 -7.89
CA ILE A 42 5.84 7.76 -7.73
C ILE A 42 5.93 7.39 -6.25
N ALA A 43 6.44 8.29 -5.41
CA ALA A 43 6.51 8.09 -3.96
C ALA A 43 5.12 7.84 -3.34
N ASN A 44 4.13 8.65 -3.73
CA ASN A 44 2.76 8.49 -3.25
C ASN A 44 2.06 7.23 -3.80
N ALA A 45 2.34 6.85 -5.05
CA ALA A 45 1.83 5.60 -5.62
C ALA A 45 2.35 4.40 -4.82
N LEU A 46 3.65 4.37 -4.49
CA LEU A 46 4.24 3.33 -3.66
C LEU A 46 3.57 3.27 -2.28
N ARG A 47 3.46 4.42 -1.58
CA ARG A 47 2.79 4.50 -0.27
C ARG A 47 1.35 3.99 -0.32
N ARG A 48 0.56 4.41 -1.30
CA ARG A 48 -0.83 4.00 -1.45
C ARG A 48 -0.97 2.51 -1.72
N THR A 49 -0.13 1.95 -2.59
CA THR A 49 -0.11 0.51 -2.88
C THR A 49 0.25 -0.32 -1.64
N ILE A 50 1.19 0.15 -0.82
CA ILE A 50 1.54 -0.50 0.45
C ILE A 50 0.34 -0.53 1.40
N LEU A 51 -0.40 0.58 1.50
CA LEU A 51 -1.52 0.71 2.44
C LEU A 51 -2.78 -0.06 2.01
N SER A 52 -2.97 -0.31 0.70
CA SER A 52 -4.29 -0.78 0.22
C SER A 52 -4.27 -2.05 -0.62
N ASP A 53 -3.21 -2.31 -1.39
CA ASP A 53 -3.30 -3.25 -2.51
C ASP A 53 -2.59 -4.59 -2.27
N ILE A 54 -1.78 -4.70 -1.22
CA ILE A 54 -1.02 -5.94 -0.94
C ILE A 54 -1.98 -7.00 -0.41
N PRO A 55 -2.08 -8.17 -1.08
CA PRO A 55 -2.98 -9.23 -0.67
C PRO A 55 -2.47 -9.99 0.55
N LEU A 56 -3.41 -10.41 1.39
CA LEU A 56 -3.21 -11.30 2.54
C LEU A 56 -4.16 -12.48 2.47
N VAL A 57 -3.79 -13.59 3.11
CA VAL A 57 -4.73 -14.61 3.53
C VAL A 57 -5.49 -14.07 4.75
N VAL A 58 -6.82 -14.14 4.72
CA VAL A 58 -7.70 -13.50 5.71
C VAL A 58 -8.86 -14.40 6.10
N PHE A 59 -9.47 -14.12 7.25
CA PHE A 59 -10.80 -14.60 7.59
C PHE A 59 -11.84 -13.57 7.14
N ARG A 60 -12.47 -13.82 5.98
CA ARG A 60 -13.47 -12.91 5.43
C ARG A 60 -14.80 -13.09 6.12
N VAL A 61 -15.30 -12.02 6.74
CA VAL A 61 -16.56 -12.00 7.49
C VAL A 61 -17.55 -10.95 6.98
N SER A 62 -17.09 -10.04 6.15
CA SER A 62 -17.85 -8.94 5.58
C SER A 62 -17.57 -8.82 4.07
N PRO A 63 -18.54 -8.37 3.25
CA PRO A 63 -19.99 -8.27 3.54
C PRO A 63 -20.64 -9.65 3.71
N ASN A 64 -21.91 -9.71 4.16
CA ASN A 64 -22.59 -10.96 4.52
C ASN A 64 -22.64 -12.00 3.39
N ASP A 65 -22.76 -11.59 2.16
CA ASP A 65 -22.76 -12.46 0.97
C ASP A 65 -21.41 -13.12 0.71
N LYS A 66 -20.32 -12.52 1.20
CA LYS A 66 -18.94 -13.04 1.10
C LYS A 66 -18.43 -13.64 2.43
N ASN A 67 -19.29 -13.71 3.46
CA ASN A 67 -18.90 -14.23 4.77
C ASN A 67 -18.50 -15.71 4.70
N LYS A 68 -17.32 -16.03 5.25
CA LYS A 68 -16.74 -17.38 5.30
C LYS A 68 -16.76 -18.00 6.69
N CYS A 69 -17.23 -17.25 7.70
CA CYS A 69 -17.28 -17.69 9.08
C CYS A 69 -18.68 -18.20 9.45
N ASN A 70 -18.76 -19.44 9.96
CA ASN A 70 -19.95 -20.04 10.50
C ASN A 70 -19.82 -20.21 12.02
N ILE A 71 -20.69 -19.55 12.79
CA ILE A 71 -20.75 -19.71 14.26
C ILE A 71 -21.78 -20.76 14.61
N ILE A 72 -21.31 -21.89 15.13
CA ILE A 72 -22.14 -23.05 15.50
C ILE A 72 -22.75 -22.85 16.88
N ALA A 73 -21.93 -22.40 17.84
CA ALA A 73 -22.39 -22.12 19.20
C ALA A 73 -21.61 -20.93 19.78
N ASN A 74 -22.32 -19.99 20.40
CA ASN A 74 -21.71 -18.84 21.07
C ASN A 74 -22.52 -18.49 22.30
N THR A 75 -21.94 -18.73 23.48
CA THR A 75 -22.48 -18.31 24.78
C THR A 75 -21.51 -17.39 25.53
N CYS A 76 -20.47 -16.86 24.84
CA CYS A 76 -19.60 -15.83 25.41
C CYS A 76 -20.36 -14.50 25.58
N GLY A 77 -19.74 -13.51 26.20
CA GLY A 77 -20.35 -12.20 26.43
C GLY A 77 -20.45 -11.29 25.21
N LEU A 78 -19.93 -11.72 24.05
CA LEU A 78 -19.92 -10.96 22.80
C LEU A 78 -20.95 -11.52 21.83
N ASN A 79 -21.62 -10.65 21.06
CA ASN A 79 -22.50 -11.10 19.99
C ASN A 79 -21.72 -11.66 18.79
N ASN A 80 -22.41 -12.35 17.90
CA ASN A 80 -21.80 -13.02 16.76
C ASN A 80 -21.10 -12.05 15.80
N GLU A 81 -21.61 -10.86 15.62
CA GLU A 81 -21.01 -9.85 14.74
C GLU A 81 -19.67 -9.35 15.28
N ILE A 82 -19.61 -9.07 16.59
CA ILE A 82 -18.34 -8.66 17.23
C ILE A 82 -17.33 -9.81 17.21
N VAL A 83 -17.77 -11.07 17.43
CA VAL A 83 -16.89 -12.24 17.35
C VAL A 83 -16.31 -12.37 15.92
N LYS A 84 -17.15 -12.26 14.90
CA LYS A 84 -16.71 -12.27 13.50
C LYS A 84 -15.75 -11.13 13.20
N HIS A 85 -16.07 -9.90 13.61
CA HIS A 85 -15.20 -8.75 13.39
C HIS A 85 -13.84 -8.92 14.07
N ARG A 86 -13.80 -9.43 15.31
CA ARG A 86 -12.54 -9.76 15.96
C ARG A 86 -11.74 -10.81 15.20
N LEU A 87 -12.43 -11.82 14.65
CA LEU A 87 -11.78 -12.85 13.84
C LEU A 87 -11.13 -12.26 12.59
N SER A 88 -11.79 -11.34 11.88
CA SER A 88 -11.23 -10.69 10.68
C SER A 88 -10.00 -9.84 10.95
N CYS A 89 -9.81 -9.38 12.19
CA CYS A 89 -8.63 -8.59 12.57
C CYS A 89 -7.41 -9.44 12.97
N ILE A 90 -7.53 -10.78 13.02
CA ILE A 90 -6.41 -11.66 13.38
C ILE A 90 -5.51 -11.82 12.14
N PRO A 91 -4.22 -11.45 12.23
CA PRO A 91 -3.26 -11.66 11.14
C PRO A 91 -2.97 -13.14 10.96
N ILE A 92 -2.92 -13.58 9.70
CA ILE A 92 -2.62 -14.94 9.30
C ILE A 92 -1.25 -14.94 8.64
N HIS A 93 -0.26 -15.59 9.25
CA HIS A 93 1.14 -15.56 8.82
C HIS A 93 1.41 -16.55 7.68
N ILE A 94 0.71 -16.39 6.56
CA ILE A 94 0.93 -17.13 5.31
C ILE A 94 1.48 -16.16 4.28
N LYS A 95 2.76 -16.31 3.91
CA LYS A 95 3.47 -15.39 3.01
C LYS A 95 3.20 -15.66 1.53
N ASP A 96 3.06 -16.93 1.16
CA ASP A 96 2.85 -17.35 -0.22
C ASP A 96 1.36 -17.53 -0.49
N VAL A 97 0.70 -16.38 -0.73
CA VAL A 97 -0.75 -16.28 -0.91
C VAL A 97 -1.23 -17.08 -2.14
N GLU A 98 -0.41 -17.10 -3.22
CA GLU A 98 -0.75 -17.77 -4.48
C GLU A 98 -0.58 -19.31 -4.38
N GLU A 99 0.35 -19.80 -3.55
CA GLU A 99 0.66 -21.22 -3.41
C GLU A 99 -0.16 -21.91 -2.32
N PHE A 100 -0.74 -21.15 -1.40
CA PHE A 100 -1.53 -21.73 -0.31
C PHE A 100 -2.86 -22.29 -0.82
N PRO A 101 -3.12 -23.61 -0.64
CA PRO A 101 -4.33 -24.26 -1.15
C PRO A 101 -5.55 -23.94 -0.27
N LEU A 102 -6.08 -22.73 -0.36
CA LEU A 102 -7.17 -22.18 0.46
C LEU A 102 -8.35 -23.12 0.64
N LYS A 103 -8.78 -23.80 -0.44
CA LYS A 103 -9.94 -24.68 -0.44
C LYS A 103 -9.74 -25.99 0.33
N ASN A 104 -8.50 -26.34 0.63
CA ASN A 104 -8.16 -27.57 1.32
C ASN A 104 -8.16 -27.42 2.83
N TYR A 105 -8.21 -26.21 3.34
CA TYR A 105 -8.08 -25.94 4.77
C TYR A 105 -9.25 -25.15 5.33
N ILE A 106 -9.64 -25.49 6.54
CA ILE A 106 -10.62 -24.74 7.34
C ILE A 106 -10.10 -24.54 8.75
N MET A 107 -10.28 -23.38 9.30
CA MET A 107 -10.01 -23.11 10.72
C MET A 107 -11.23 -23.48 11.54
N GLU A 108 -11.03 -24.21 12.63
CA GLU A 108 -12.05 -24.51 13.64
C GLU A 108 -11.56 -24.03 15.00
N LEU A 109 -12.49 -23.45 15.74
CA LEU A 109 -12.35 -23.14 17.16
C LEU A 109 -13.50 -23.79 17.92
N ASN A 110 -13.21 -24.67 18.89
CA ASN A 110 -14.21 -25.30 19.73
C ASN A 110 -13.67 -25.40 21.16
N VAL A 111 -14.05 -24.42 21.98
CA VAL A 111 -13.60 -24.33 23.37
C VAL A 111 -14.81 -24.15 24.31
N GLN A 112 -14.89 -24.96 25.32
CA GLN A 112 -15.90 -24.89 26.38
C GLN A 112 -15.23 -24.70 27.75
N ASN A 113 -15.69 -23.73 28.52
CA ASN A 113 -15.20 -23.49 29.86
C ASN A 113 -16.11 -24.19 30.91
N ASN A 114 -15.66 -25.32 31.38
CA ASN A 114 -16.35 -26.08 32.46
C ASN A 114 -15.73 -25.84 33.85
N THR A 115 -14.82 -24.85 33.97
CA THR A 115 -14.14 -24.51 35.22
C THR A 115 -14.91 -23.45 36.02
N ASP A 116 -14.53 -23.25 37.26
CA ASP A 116 -15.05 -22.23 38.19
C ASP A 116 -14.37 -20.85 38.00
N THR A 117 -13.40 -20.74 37.07
CA THR A 117 -12.70 -19.51 36.73
C THR A 117 -12.96 -19.09 35.29
N SER A 118 -12.78 -17.81 34.99
CA SER A 118 -12.84 -17.31 33.61
C SER A 118 -11.59 -17.71 32.83
N ILE A 119 -11.76 -18.19 31.60
CA ILE A 119 -10.64 -18.49 30.70
C ILE A 119 -10.61 -17.52 29.51
N VAL A 120 -9.42 -17.23 29.00
CA VAL A 120 -9.22 -16.48 27.78
C VAL A 120 -8.95 -17.48 26.67
N VAL A 121 -9.75 -17.42 25.62
CA VAL A 121 -9.53 -18.18 24.38
C VAL A 121 -8.64 -17.32 23.48
N THR A 122 -7.57 -17.91 22.98
CA THR A 122 -6.55 -17.22 22.20
C THR A 122 -6.37 -17.88 20.83
N THR A 123 -5.54 -17.32 19.98
CA THR A 123 -5.18 -17.93 18.68
C THR A 123 -4.45 -19.26 18.82
N LYS A 124 -3.92 -19.59 20.01
CA LYS A 124 -3.35 -20.92 20.32
C LYS A 124 -4.38 -22.04 20.27
N ASP A 125 -5.67 -21.72 20.56
CA ASP A 125 -6.77 -22.67 20.58
C ASP A 125 -7.36 -22.92 19.18
N PHE A 126 -6.87 -22.23 18.15
CA PHE A 126 -7.29 -22.43 16.77
C PHE A 126 -6.72 -23.75 16.24
N VAL A 127 -7.55 -24.48 15.52
CA VAL A 127 -7.20 -25.74 14.87
C VAL A 127 -7.42 -25.60 13.36
N ILE A 128 -6.42 -25.87 12.55
CA ILE A 128 -6.56 -25.91 11.10
C ILE A 128 -6.78 -27.36 10.68
N LYS A 129 -7.89 -27.64 10.03
CA LYS A 129 -8.23 -28.97 9.52
C LYS A 129 -7.97 -29.01 8.02
N ASP A 130 -7.32 -30.08 7.57
CA ASP A 130 -7.22 -30.42 6.17
C ASP A 130 -8.50 -31.16 5.74
N LEU A 131 -9.25 -30.57 4.83
CA LEU A 131 -10.52 -31.11 4.33
C LEU A 131 -10.32 -32.34 3.44
N VAL A 132 -9.13 -32.53 2.86
CA VAL A 132 -8.82 -33.68 1.99
C VAL A 132 -8.55 -34.93 2.85
N THR A 133 -7.77 -34.77 3.91
CA THR A 133 -7.42 -35.88 4.81
C THR A 133 -8.35 -36.04 6.01
N GLY A 134 -9.15 -35.02 6.30
CA GLY A 134 -10.02 -34.94 7.50
C GLY A 134 -9.25 -34.78 8.82
N LYS A 135 -7.94 -34.60 8.78
CA LYS A 135 -7.08 -34.52 9.96
C LYS A 135 -6.69 -33.07 10.28
N PRO A 136 -6.50 -32.74 11.57
CA PRO A 136 -5.94 -31.45 11.94
C PRO A 136 -4.46 -31.38 11.52
N LEU A 137 -3.99 -30.18 11.16
CA LEU A 137 -2.58 -29.90 10.99
C LEU A 137 -1.82 -30.10 12.32
N PRO A 138 -0.55 -30.49 12.26
CA PRO A 138 0.30 -30.49 13.45
C PRO A 138 0.27 -29.12 14.17
N GLN A 139 0.29 -29.15 15.49
CA GLN A 139 0.19 -27.92 16.27
C GLN A 139 1.31 -26.92 15.96
N ASP A 140 2.52 -27.41 15.71
CA ASP A 140 3.68 -26.56 15.34
C ASP A 140 3.38 -25.74 14.08
N LYS A 141 2.78 -26.37 13.04
CA LYS A 141 2.39 -25.66 11.82
C LYS A 141 1.27 -24.66 12.05
N THR A 142 0.33 -24.96 12.93
CA THR A 142 -0.72 -24.01 13.31
C THR A 142 -0.14 -22.83 14.07
N LEU A 143 0.85 -23.03 14.93
CA LEU A 143 1.56 -21.98 15.63
C LEU A 143 2.46 -21.11 14.73
N GLU A 144 2.99 -21.67 13.63
CA GLU A 144 3.67 -20.87 12.59
C GLU A 144 2.71 -19.90 11.90
N ILE A 145 1.45 -20.32 11.72
CA ILE A 145 0.40 -19.48 11.11
C ILE A 145 -0.16 -18.46 12.10
N PHE A 146 -0.24 -18.81 13.38
CA PHE A 146 -0.69 -17.95 14.48
C PHE A 146 0.38 -17.88 15.57
N PRO A 147 1.50 -17.18 15.32
CA PRO A 147 2.60 -17.14 16.26
C PRO A 147 2.25 -16.37 17.52
N ALA A 148 2.96 -16.69 18.59
CA ALA A 148 2.98 -15.87 19.78
C ALA A 148 3.76 -14.57 19.55
N ASN A 149 3.52 -13.55 20.33
CA ASN A 149 4.32 -12.35 20.33
C ASN A 149 5.75 -12.65 20.79
N ASP A 150 6.74 -12.22 20.02
CA ASP A 150 8.17 -12.53 20.24
C ASP A 150 8.69 -11.97 21.58
N ILE A 151 8.08 -10.91 22.10
CA ILE A 151 8.53 -10.23 23.33
C ILE A 151 7.85 -10.83 24.56
N SER A 152 6.49 -10.96 24.54
CA SER A 152 5.71 -11.41 25.70
C SER A 152 5.50 -12.93 25.73
N GLY A 153 5.60 -13.61 24.59
CA GLY A 153 5.25 -15.02 24.44
C GLY A 153 3.75 -15.30 24.43
N ASP A 154 2.91 -14.26 24.45
CA ASP A 154 1.46 -14.38 24.47
C ASP A 154 0.87 -14.52 23.07
N HIS A 155 -0.21 -15.30 22.96
CA HIS A 155 -1.03 -15.40 21.77
C HIS A 155 -2.14 -14.34 21.78
N ILE A 156 -2.70 -14.02 20.63
CA ILE A 156 -3.73 -12.99 20.48
C ILE A 156 -5.01 -13.43 21.22
N ASP A 157 -5.50 -12.60 22.14
CA ASP A 157 -6.76 -12.79 22.85
C ASP A 157 -7.95 -12.71 21.88
N PHE A 158 -8.73 -13.78 21.79
CA PHE A 158 -9.90 -13.81 20.91
C PHE A 158 -11.20 -13.51 21.66
N VAL A 159 -11.61 -14.36 22.59
CA VAL A 159 -12.79 -14.17 23.43
C VAL A 159 -12.53 -14.64 24.86
N ARG A 160 -13.33 -14.12 25.80
CA ARG A 160 -13.30 -14.56 27.18
C ARG A 160 -14.57 -15.37 27.53
N LEU A 161 -14.38 -16.58 28.02
CA LEU A 161 -15.47 -17.43 28.53
C LEU A 161 -15.53 -17.33 30.06
N LYS A 162 -16.65 -16.85 30.55
CA LYS A 162 -16.89 -16.75 32.01
C LYS A 162 -16.91 -18.15 32.64
N ALA A 163 -16.68 -18.20 33.96
CA ALA A 163 -16.80 -19.39 34.75
C ALA A 163 -18.16 -20.08 34.56
N LYS A 164 -18.21 -21.39 34.79
CA LYS A 164 -19.44 -22.18 34.79
C LYS A 164 -20.39 -21.62 35.89
N PRO A 165 -21.67 -21.33 35.56
CA PRO A 165 -22.58 -20.64 36.50
C PRO A 165 -22.96 -21.47 37.69
N ALA A 166 -23.07 -22.79 37.55
CA ALA A 166 -23.40 -23.77 38.61
C ALA A 166 -22.96 -25.16 38.18
N GLU A 167 -22.79 -26.09 39.11
CA GLU A 167 -22.34 -27.45 38.80
C GLU A 167 -23.25 -28.21 37.84
N GLU A 168 -24.55 -27.96 37.89
CA GLU A 168 -25.58 -28.62 37.06
C GLU A 168 -25.74 -28.00 35.69
N LEU A 169 -25.18 -26.79 35.43
CA LEU A 169 -25.32 -26.08 34.16
C LEU A 169 -24.12 -26.32 33.25
N GLN A 170 -24.35 -26.25 31.93
CA GLN A 170 -23.28 -26.31 30.98
C GLN A 170 -22.39 -25.08 31.06
N GLY A 171 -21.08 -25.27 30.88
CA GLY A 171 -20.10 -24.18 30.79
C GLY A 171 -20.29 -23.34 29.54
N LYS A 172 -19.73 -22.14 29.57
CA LYS A 172 -19.74 -21.23 28.38
C LYS A 172 -18.92 -21.80 27.25
N ILE A 173 -19.43 -21.70 26.01
CA ILE A 173 -18.82 -22.28 24.83
C ILE A 173 -18.69 -21.24 23.71
N ILE A 174 -17.62 -21.37 22.93
CA ILE A 174 -17.47 -20.79 21.61
C ILE A 174 -17.11 -21.92 20.62
N HIS A 175 -17.93 -22.12 19.59
CA HIS A 175 -17.69 -23.08 18.53
C HIS A 175 -17.97 -22.38 17.20
N LEU A 176 -16.95 -22.26 16.35
CA LEU A 176 -17.05 -21.67 15.03
C LEU A 176 -16.08 -22.35 14.05
N THR A 177 -16.38 -22.21 12.77
CA THR A 177 -15.50 -22.58 11.66
C THR A 177 -15.36 -21.40 10.71
N CYS A 178 -14.20 -21.27 10.08
CA CYS A 178 -13.97 -20.22 9.09
C CYS A 178 -13.06 -20.74 7.96
N GLU A 179 -13.47 -20.54 6.71
CA GLU A 179 -12.63 -20.78 5.55
C GLU A 179 -11.65 -19.65 5.38
N PHE A 180 -10.48 -19.96 4.79
CA PHE A 180 -9.50 -18.96 4.38
C PHE A 180 -9.92 -18.30 3.06
N ASP A 181 -9.61 -17.01 2.91
CA ASP A 181 -9.84 -16.25 1.68
C ASP A 181 -8.65 -15.31 1.43
N ILE A 182 -8.59 -14.71 0.24
CA ILE A 182 -7.60 -13.70 -0.10
C ILE A 182 -8.30 -12.35 -0.21
N SER A 183 -7.75 -11.35 0.46
CA SER A 183 -8.24 -9.98 0.38
C SER A 183 -7.12 -8.97 0.64
N ASN A 184 -7.43 -7.69 0.54
CA ASN A 184 -6.51 -6.59 0.80
C ASN A 184 -7.21 -5.45 1.55
N ALA A 185 -6.45 -4.47 2.00
CA ALA A 185 -6.97 -3.36 2.77
C ALA A 185 -7.85 -2.38 1.96
N LYS A 186 -7.87 -2.48 0.62
CA LYS A 186 -8.81 -1.72 -0.23
C LYS A 186 -10.25 -2.21 -0.04
N GLU A 187 -10.44 -3.51 0.24
CA GLU A 187 -11.76 -4.08 0.53
C GLU A 187 -12.17 -3.85 2.00
N ASP A 188 -11.24 -4.07 2.95
CA ASP A 188 -11.49 -3.86 4.38
C ASP A 188 -10.18 -3.48 5.08
N GLY A 189 -10.20 -2.38 5.85
CA GLY A 189 -9.04 -1.90 6.62
C GLY A 189 -8.50 -2.89 7.66
N ALA A 190 -9.26 -3.93 8.04
CA ALA A 190 -8.78 -5.01 8.89
C ALA A 190 -7.65 -5.83 8.25
N TYR A 191 -7.53 -5.78 6.91
CA TYR A 191 -6.56 -6.57 6.13
C TYR A 191 -5.28 -5.79 5.79
N ASN A 192 -4.89 -4.88 6.67
CA ASN A 192 -3.67 -4.10 6.52
C ASN A 192 -2.42 -4.97 6.68
N VAL A 193 -1.41 -4.72 5.83
CA VAL A 193 -0.07 -5.32 5.97
C VAL A 193 0.87 -4.45 6.80
N VAL A 194 0.55 -3.17 6.97
CA VAL A 194 1.32 -2.18 7.73
C VAL A 194 0.44 -1.44 8.72
N SER A 195 0.97 -1.15 9.89
CA SER A 195 0.37 -0.22 10.84
C SER A 195 0.63 1.23 10.44
N THR A 196 1.79 1.48 9.84
CA THR A 196 2.21 2.80 9.38
C THR A 196 2.91 2.70 8.03
N CYS A 197 2.53 3.56 7.09
CA CYS A 197 3.30 3.86 5.88
C CYS A 197 3.09 5.34 5.53
N SER A 198 4.10 6.14 5.76
CA SER A 198 4.07 7.58 5.49
C SER A 198 5.40 8.07 4.95
N TYR A 199 5.39 9.24 4.33
CA TYR A 199 6.62 9.93 3.94
C TYR A 199 6.51 11.43 4.19
N GLY A 200 7.66 12.06 4.40
CA GLY A 200 7.87 13.50 4.36
C GLY A 200 8.87 13.87 3.28
N ASN A 201 8.95 15.15 2.93
CA ASN A 201 10.01 15.62 2.05
C ASN A 201 11.34 15.68 2.81
N THR A 202 12.41 15.22 2.19
CA THR A 202 13.77 15.32 2.74
C THR A 202 14.21 16.78 2.81
N ILE A 203 14.65 17.23 3.97
CA ILE A 203 15.11 18.61 4.16
C ILE A 203 16.38 18.85 3.34
N ASP A 204 16.45 19.99 2.67
CA ASP A 204 17.69 20.46 2.03
C ASP A 204 18.50 21.26 3.05
N GLU A 205 19.36 20.56 3.81
CA GLU A 205 20.17 21.17 4.88
C GLU A 205 21.06 22.29 4.36
N ALA A 206 21.68 22.12 3.18
CA ALA A 206 22.57 23.13 2.59
C ALA A 206 21.80 24.42 2.23
N ALA A 207 20.65 24.29 1.59
CA ALA A 207 19.80 25.43 1.26
C ALA A 207 19.19 26.06 2.52
N GLN A 208 18.85 25.25 3.54
CA GLN A 208 18.35 25.71 4.83
C GLN A 208 19.41 26.55 5.57
N GLU A 209 20.65 26.05 5.65
CA GLU A 209 21.75 26.77 6.29
C GLU A 209 22.10 28.08 5.56
N ALA A 210 22.14 28.07 4.24
CA ALA A 210 22.39 29.27 3.44
C ALA A 210 21.29 30.32 3.67
N LYS A 211 20.03 29.93 3.75
CA LYS A 211 18.92 30.83 4.02
C LYS A 211 18.97 31.37 5.47
N LEU A 212 19.29 30.52 6.43
CA LEU A 212 19.41 30.89 7.81
C LEU A 212 20.55 31.92 8.01
N ALA A 213 21.69 31.74 7.33
CA ALA A 213 22.80 32.71 7.39
C ALA A 213 22.36 34.09 6.88
N GLN A 214 21.58 34.15 5.78
CA GLN A 214 21.03 35.40 5.28
C GLN A 214 20.08 36.06 6.30
N LEU A 215 19.22 35.25 6.96
CA LEU A 215 18.29 35.76 7.97
C LEU A 215 19.01 36.24 9.21
N LYS A 216 20.04 35.54 9.70
CA LYS A 216 20.87 36.00 10.83
C LYS A 216 21.55 37.35 10.56
N GLN A 217 22.06 37.54 9.33
CA GLN A 217 22.62 38.82 8.94
C GLN A 217 21.57 39.94 8.98
N LYS A 218 20.38 39.68 8.40
CA LYS A 218 19.26 40.63 8.43
C LYS A 218 18.83 40.98 9.85
N TRP A 219 18.71 40.02 10.76
CA TRP A 219 18.36 40.27 12.17
C TRP A 219 19.41 41.08 12.91
N LYS A 220 20.70 40.92 12.60
CA LYS A 220 21.79 41.76 13.12
C LYS A 220 21.67 43.19 12.60
N ASP A 221 21.37 43.36 11.32
CA ASP A 221 21.20 44.68 10.70
C ASP A 221 19.98 45.41 11.26
N GLU A 222 18.94 44.66 11.67
CA GLU A 222 17.74 45.16 12.38
C GLU A 222 18.03 45.54 13.87
N GLY A 223 19.23 45.25 14.37
CA GLY A 223 19.65 45.58 15.73
C GLY A 223 19.15 44.64 16.83
N LYS A 224 18.70 43.42 16.47
CA LYS A 224 18.28 42.39 17.45
C LYS A 224 19.45 41.95 18.32
N LYS A 225 19.18 41.68 19.60
CA LYS A 225 20.17 41.16 20.55
C LYS A 225 20.44 39.65 20.25
N GLU A 226 21.59 39.16 20.69
CA GLU A 226 22.02 37.78 20.42
C GLU A 226 21.03 36.72 20.92
N ALA A 227 20.47 36.93 22.12
CA ALA A 227 19.42 36.05 22.66
C ALA A 227 18.12 36.04 21.82
N GLU A 228 17.77 37.17 21.23
CA GLU A 228 16.61 37.28 20.33
C GLU A 228 16.90 36.58 19.01
N ILE A 229 18.11 36.66 18.49
CA ILE A 229 18.56 35.97 17.27
C ILE A 229 18.54 34.46 17.49
N GLU A 230 19.02 33.96 18.64
CA GLU A 230 18.94 32.53 18.97
C GLU A 230 17.49 32.02 19.05
N PHE A 231 16.58 32.79 19.62
CA PHE A 231 15.17 32.46 19.69
C PHE A 231 14.54 32.38 18.28
N GLU A 232 14.80 33.41 17.45
CA GLU A 232 14.31 33.45 16.06
C GLU A 232 14.89 32.31 15.22
N GLU A 233 16.17 31.94 15.41
CA GLU A 233 16.77 30.79 14.75
C GLU A 233 16.05 29.48 15.10
N LYS A 234 15.82 29.23 16.39
CA LYS A 234 15.11 28.03 16.84
C LYS A 234 13.68 27.99 16.27
N ASN A 235 12.99 29.13 16.36
CA ASN A 235 11.64 29.28 15.85
C ASN A 235 11.58 29.03 14.32
N TRP A 236 12.51 29.66 13.58
CA TRP A 236 12.57 29.51 12.13
C TRP A 236 12.90 28.07 11.71
N LYS A 237 13.86 27.40 12.36
CA LYS A 237 14.20 25.99 12.09
C LYS A 237 13.02 25.05 12.33
N LEU A 238 12.20 25.31 13.34
CA LEU A 238 11.04 24.48 13.65
C LEU A 238 9.85 24.68 12.69
N LEU A 239 9.73 25.86 12.10
CA LEU A 239 8.60 26.27 11.25
C LEU A 239 9.00 26.43 9.79
N GLU A 240 9.46 27.62 9.42
CA GLU A 240 9.74 27.98 8.01
C GLU A 240 10.91 27.20 7.41
N GLY A 241 11.92 26.88 8.22
CA GLY A 241 13.08 26.09 7.77
C GLY A 241 12.66 24.72 7.21
N LYS A 242 11.63 24.10 7.76
CA LYS A 242 11.10 22.80 7.28
C LYS A 242 10.45 22.87 5.90
N ARG A 243 10.19 24.06 5.37
CA ARG A 243 9.65 24.25 4.01
C ARG A 243 10.74 24.24 2.94
N ILE A 244 12.01 24.21 3.34
CA ILE A 244 13.15 24.12 2.43
C ILE A 244 13.55 22.64 2.33
N PHE A 245 13.10 21.98 1.25
CA PHE A 245 13.27 20.57 1.04
C PHE A 245 13.64 20.26 -0.41
N LYS A 246 14.14 19.04 -0.64
CA LYS A 246 14.43 18.50 -1.96
C LYS A 246 13.13 18.00 -2.60
N ASN A 247 12.85 18.42 -3.85
CA ASN A 247 11.60 18.09 -4.54
C ASN A 247 11.52 16.62 -5.00
N ASP A 248 12.65 15.94 -5.10
CA ASP A 248 12.80 14.58 -5.64
C ASP A 248 13.27 13.57 -4.58
N SER A 249 13.13 13.90 -3.29
CA SER A 249 13.61 13.06 -2.18
C SER A 249 12.61 13.02 -1.05
N PHE A 250 12.32 11.80 -0.56
CA PHE A 250 11.26 11.52 0.41
C PHE A 250 11.74 10.57 1.50
N ASP A 251 11.54 10.96 2.76
CA ASP A 251 11.87 10.17 3.94
C ASP A 251 10.66 9.33 4.35
N PHE A 252 10.76 8.03 4.16
CA PHE A 252 9.70 7.07 4.45
C PHE A 252 9.85 6.45 5.83
N ILE A 253 8.69 6.20 6.46
CA ILE A 253 8.55 5.38 7.67
C ILE A 253 7.56 4.27 7.34
N ILE A 254 7.97 3.02 7.53
CA ILE A 254 7.13 1.84 7.35
C ILE A 254 7.22 0.96 8.59
N GLN A 255 6.07 0.53 9.08
CA GLN A 255 5.96 -0.43 10.18
C GLN A 255 5.04 -1.57 9.77
N SER A 256 5.59 -2.78 9.71
CA SER A 256 4.85 -4.00 9.39
C SER A 256 3.92 -4.42 10.53
N VAL A 257 2.82 -5.11 10.19
CA VAL A 257 1.96 -5.83 11.15
C VAL A 257 2.52 -7.22 11.51
N GLY A 258 3.60 -7.65 10.84
CA GLY A 258 4.32 -8.88 11.17
C GLY A 258 4.17 -10.02 10.15
N VAL A 259 3.16 -10.01 9.28
CA VAL A 259 2.99 -11.07 8.25
C VAL A 259 4.11 -11.05 7.24
N TYR A 260 4.46 -9.88 6.73
CA TYR A 260 5.61 -9.65 5.84
C TYR A 260 6.63 -8.78 6.52
N THR A 261 7.90 -8.97 6.20
CA THR A 261 8.95 -8.02 6.59
C THR A 261 8.79 -6.70 5.82
N ASN A 262 9.30 -5.60 6.37
CA ASN A 262 9.23 -4.29 5.70
C ASN A 262 9.85 -4.31 4.29
N ALA A 263 10.94 -5.04 4.08
CA ALA A 263 11.56 -5.18 2.76
C ALA A 263 10.68 -5.99 1.78
N GLU A 264 10.06 -7.09 2.24
CA GLU A 264 9.10 -7.86 1.42
C GLU A 264 7.91 -7.02 0.99
N ILE A 265 7.38 -6.16 1.89
CA ILE A 265 6.27 -5.23 1.62
C ILE A 265 6.64 -4.27 0.47
N LEU A 266 7.83 -3.66 0.52
CA LEU A 266 8.31 -2.74 -0.51
C LEU A 266 8.46 -3.43 -1.88
N ILE A 267 9.01 -4.64 -1.89
CA ILE A 267 9.19 -5.43 -3.12
C ILE A 267 7.84 -5.85 -3.71
N LYS A 268 6.90 -6.31 -2.86
CA LYS A 268 5.53 -6.67 -3.27
C LYS A 268 4.78 -5.46 -3.84
N ALA A 269 4.87 -4.30 -3.21
CA ALA A 269 4.24 -3.07 -3.69
C ALA A 269 4.76 -2.67 -5.09
N CYS A 270 6.07 -2.73 -5.32
CA CYS A 270 6.62 -2.50 -6.66
C CYS A 270 6.11 -3.52 -7.69
N LYS A 271 6.02 -4.82 -7.32
CA LYS A 271 5.48 -5.88 -8.19
C LYS A 271 4.02 -5.61 -8.55
N ILE A 272 3.20 -5.21 -7.57
CA ILE A 272 1.78 -4.88 -7.80
C ILE A 272 1.64 -3.68 -8.75
N MET A 273 2.45 -2.63 -8.57
CA MET A 273 2.45 -1.47 -9.48
C MET A 273 2.82 -1.87 -10.91
N ILE A 274 3.84 -2.71 -11.08
CA ILE A 274 4.25 -3.22 -12.39
C ILE A 274 3.11 -4.02 -13.02
N ASN A 275 2.51 -4.97 -12.29
CA ASN A 275 1.41 -5.80 -12.81
C ASN A 275 0.20 -4.95 -13.23
N LYS A 276 -0.16 -3.91 -12.47
CA LYS A 276 -1.23 -2.97 -12.84
C LYS A 276 -0.91 -2.21 -14.13
N LEU A 277 0.31 -1.75 -14.29
CA LEU A 277 0.77 -1.06 -15.50
C LEU A 277 0.80 -2.00 -16.71
N GLU A 278 1.27 -3.24 -16.55
CA GLU A 278 1.25 -4.28 -17.60
C GLU A 278 -0.19 -4.64 -18.00
N ASN A 279 -1.11 -4.70 -17.04
CA ASN A 279 -2.53 -4.91 -17.33
C ASN A 279 -3.11 -3.75 -18.16
N LEU A 280 -2.80 -2.51 -17.79
CA LEU A 280 -3.24 -1.33 -18.55
C LEU A 280 -2.64 -1.32 -19.97
N ASP A 281 -1.37 -1.71 -20.13
CA ASP A 281 -0.74 -1.85 -21.48
C ASP A 281 -1.48 -2.89 -22.32
N SER A 282 -1.84 -4.02 -21.72
CA SER A 282 -2.65 -5.07 -22.37
C SER A 282 -4.04 -4.59 -22.81
N ILE A 283 -4.71 -3.76 -22.00
CA ILE A 283 -6.00 -3.12 -22.35
C ILE A 283 -5.84 -2.21 -23.57
N ILE A 284 -4.75 -1.43 -23.62
CA ILE A 284 -4.45 -0.57 -24.76
C ILE A 284 -4.14 -1.40 -26.03
N GLU A 285 -3.41 -2.51 -25.89
CA GLU A 285 -3.10 -3.41 -27.02
C GLU A 285 -4.33 -4.09 -27.63
N LYS A 286 -5.29 -4.46 -26.78
CA LYS A 286 -6.56 -5.06 -27.21
C LYS A 286 -7.56 -4.05 -27.75
N ASP A 287 -7.21 -2.76 -27.78
CA ASP A 287 -8.08 -1.67 -28.20
C ASP A 287 -9.33 -1.47 -27.30
N GLU A 288 -9.25 -1.93 -26.04
CA GLU A 288 -10.35 -1.86 -25.08
C GLU A 288 -10.38 -0.55 -24.29
N ILE A 289 -9.32 0.29 -24.37
CA ILE A 289 -9.28 1.58 -23.71
C ILE A 289 -10.20 2.60 -24.37
N GLU A 290 -11.08 3.22 -23.61
CA GLU A 290 -12.00 4.24 -24.10
C GLU A 290 -11.32 5.60 -24.16
N ILE A 291 -11.26 6.22 -25.36
CA ILE A 291 -10.73 7.57 -25.60
C ILE A 291 -11.83 8.37 -26.30
N LYS A 292 -12.29 9.45 -25.67
CA LYS A 292 -13.34 10.34 -26.19
C LYS A 292 -12.79 11.72 -26.48
N VAL A 293 -13.37 12.41 -27.45
CA VAL A 293 -13.15 13.85 -27.61
C VAL A 293 -13.75 14.54 -26.37
N ALA A 294 -12.97 15.39 -25.73
CA ALA A 294 -13.41 16.04 -24.51
C ALA A 294 -14.42 17.15 -24.79
N GLU A 295 -15.53 17.15 -24.07
CA GLU A 295 -16.55 18.21 -24.14
C GLU A 295 -16.07 19.45 -23.37
N ASN A 296 -15.26 20.28 -24.00
CA ASN A 296 -14.76 21.54 -23.43
C ASN A 296 -14.37 22.54 -24.52
N THR A 297 -13.87 23.70 -24.13
CA THR A 297 -13.45 24.80 -25.04
C THR A 297 -12.01 24.64 -25.57
N MET A 298 -11.24 23.63 -25.10
CA MET A 298 -9.86 23.42 -25.55
C MET A 298 -9.86 22.65 -26.86
N PRO A 299 -9.18 23.14 -27.93
CA PRO A 299 -9.06 22.41 -29.17
C PRO A 299 -8.21 21.14 -28.99
N ASN A 300 -8.45 20.13 -29.82
CA ASN A 300 -7.69 18.87 -29.89
C ASN A 300 -7.56 18.17 -28.53
N SER A 301 -8.61 18.22 -27.71
CA SER A 301 -8.60 17.64 -26.38
C SER A 301 -9.36 16.32 -26.33
N TYR A 302 -8.79 15.36 -25.58
CA TYR A 302 -9.28 14.01 -25.42
C TYR A 302 -9.32 13.61 -23.97
N ASP A 303 -10.36 12.85 -23.59
CA ASP A 303 -10.52 12.22 -22.29
C ASP A 303 -10.21 10.73 -22.43
N ILE A 304 -9.21 10.27 -21.71
CA ILE A 304 -8.80 8.89 -21.60
C ILE A 304 -9.43 8.33 -20.34
N ILE A 305 -10.30 7.32 -20.48
CA ILE A 305 -11.01 6.70 -19.35
C ILE A 305 -10.15 5.55 -18.82
N LEU A 306 -9.91 5.57 -17.53
CA LEU A 306 -9.20 4.51 -16.79
C LEU A 306 -10.18 3.82 -15.85
N ASP A 307 -10.64 2.62 -16.25
CA ASP A 307 -11.58 1.83 -15.46
C ASP A 307 -10.89 1.20 -14.24
N ASN A 308 -11.56 1.30 -13.08
CA ASN A 308 -11.10 0.76 -11.80
C ASN A 308 -9.73 1.30 -11.31
N GLU A 309 -9.21 2.36 -11.94
CA GLU A 309 -7.98 3.02 -11.55
C GLU A 309 -8.25 4.38 -10.91
N ASP A 310 -7.38 4.75 -9.97
CA ASP A 310 -7.47 5.96 -9.17
C ASP A 310 -6.21 6.83 -9.28
N TYR A 311 -6.04 7.75 -8.34
CA TYR A 311 -4.87 8.62 -8.24
C TYR A 311 -3.52 7.87 -8.22
N THR A 312 -3.50 6.58 -7.88
CA THR A 312 -2.27 5.78 -7.78
C THR A 312 -1.62 5.61 -9.14
N ILE A 313 -2.36 5.08 -10.12
CA ILE A 313 -1.89 4.92 -11.50
C ILE A 313 -2.01 6.23 -12.28
N GLY A 314 -3.14 6.93 -12.14
CA GLY A 314 -3.43 8.12 -12.91
C GLY A 314 -2.39 9.22 -12.76
N LYS A 315 -1.91 9.47 -11.53
CA LYS A 315 -0.88 10.50 -11.29
C LYS A 315 0.53 10.08 -11.75
N VAL A 316 0.83 8.81 -11.78
CA VAL A 316 2.09 8.32 -12.36
C VAL A 316 2.10 8.52 -13.87
N ILE A 317 1.01 8.17 -14.56
CA ILE A 317 0.88 8.36 -16.02
C ILE A 317 0.87 9.86 -16.37
N GLU A 318 0.10 10.67 -15.62
CA GLU A 318 0.08 12.13 -15.80
C GLU A 318 1.50 12.72 -15.69
N TYR A 319 2.28 12.31 -14.69
CA TYR A 319 3.66 12.76 -14.53
C TYR A 319 4.52 12.48 -15.77
N PHE A 320 4.46 11.26 -16.30
CA PHE A 320 5.22 10.90 -17.49
C PHE A 320 4.70 11.58 -18.76
N LEU A 321 3.40 11.83 -18.88
CA LEU A 321 2.82 12.63 -19.97
C LEU A 321 3.29 14.08 -19.90
N LEU A 322 3.32 14.68 -18.71
CA LEU A 322 3.83 16.03 -18.53
C LEU A 322 5.31 16.13 -18.89
N THR A 323 6.13 15.24 -18.37
CA THR A 323 7.59 15.30 -18.56
C THR A 323 8.00 15.01 -20.03
N ASN A 324 7.33 14.06 -20.69
CA ASN A 324 7.75 13.64 -22.02
C ASN A 324 7.11 14.44 -23.16
N PHE A 325 5.89 14.91 -22.98
CA PHE A 325 5.11 15.49 -24.07
C PHE A 325 4.67 16.93 -23.84
N TYR A 326 4.38 17.33 -22.60
CA TYR A 326 4.03 18.72 -22.29
C TYR A 326 5.27 19.61 -22.27
N GLU A 327 6.35 19.21 -21.63
CA GLU A 327 7.62 19.96 -21.63
C GLU A 327 8.21 20.08 -23.05
N GLU A 328 7.97 19.09 -23.93
CA GLU A 328 8.35 19.12 -25.33
C GLU A 328 7.36 19.92 -26.22
N LYS A 329 6.33 20.53 -25.63
CA LYS A 329 5.32 21.34 -26.33
C LYS A 329 4.49 20.57 -27.36
N GLN A 330 4.39 19.26 -27.26
CA GLN A 330 3.45 18.45 -28.03
C GLN A 330 2.05 18.53 -27.43
N LEU A 331 1.95 18.52 -26.07
CA LEU A 331 0.74 18.78 -25.32
C LEU A 331 0.64 20.24 -24.91
N THR A 332 -0.55 20.79 -24.96
CA THR A 332 -0.91 22.11 -24.42
C THR A 332 -1.56 21.99 -23.04
N PHE A 333 -2.10 20.80 -22.73
CA PHE A 333 -2.70 20.50 -21.43
C PHE A 333 -2.57 19.00 -21.14
N CYS A 334 -2.31 18.67 -19.87
CA CYS A 334 -2.43 17.32 -19.33
C CYS A 334 -2.91 17.42 -17.87
N GLY A 335 -3.91 16.63 -17.51
CA GLY A 335 -4.43 16.63 -16.14
C GLY A 335 -5.24 15.38 -15.83
N PHE A 336 -5.04 14.84 -14.64
CA PHE A 336 -5.80 13.73 -14.10
C PHE A 336 -6.93 14.22 -13.19
N LYS A 337 -8.09 13.59 -13.29
CA LYS A 337 -9.21 13.83 -12.37
C LYS A 337 -10.00 12.55 -12.10
N MET A 338 -10.61 12.50 -10.94
CA MET A 338 -11.65 11.57 -10.54
C MET A 338 -12.87 12.43 -10.16
N LEU A 339 -14.01 12.23 -10.81
CA LEU A 339 -15.18 13.10 -10.64
C LEU A 339 -15.80 12.91 -9.26
N HIS A 340 -15.93 11.65 -8.83
CA HIS A 340 -16.43 11.31 -7.51
C HIS A 340 -15.63 10.13 -6.94
N PRO A 341 -15.35 10.07 -5.61
CA PRO A 341 -14.61 8.96 -5.01
C PRO A 341 -15.24 7.57 -5.17
N HIS A 342 -16.54 7.51 -5.41
CA HIS A 342 -17.29 6.25 -5.64
C HIS A 342 -17.42 5.88 -7.11
N ASP A 343 -16.95 6.72 -8.04
CA ASP A 343 -16.94 6.37 -9.45
C ASP A 343 -15.92 5.27 -9.69
N PRO A 344 -16.29 4.24 -10.46
CA PRO A 344 -15.37 3.12 -10.75
C PRO A 344 -14.33 3.47 -11.82
N TYR A 345 -14.27 4.72 -12.27
CA TYR A 345 -13.34 5.18 -13.31
C TYR A 345 -12.72 6.53 -12.97
N SER A 346 -11.60 6.80 -13.59
CA SER A 346 -10.93 8.10 -13.55
C SER A 346 -10.59 8.55 -14.97
N ILE A 347 -10.21 9.82 -15.13
CA ILE A 347 -10.02 10.44 -16.43
C ILE A 347 -8.66 11.13 -16.50
N ILE A 348 -7.87 10.83 -17.53
CA ILE A 348 -6.74 11.65 -17.92
C ILE A 348 -7.18 12.49 -19.11
N ARG A 349 -7.20 13.82 -18.95
CA ARG A 349 -7.47 14.76 -20.02
C ARG A 349 -6.16 15.25 -20.60
N VAL A 350 -6.03 15.14 -21.92
CA VAL A 350 -4.90 15.66 -22.69
C VAL A 350 -5.41 16.58 -23.80
N ALA A 351 -4.69 17.66 -24.07
CA ALA A 351 -4.93 18.48 -25.25
C ALA A 351 -3.64 18.62 -26.04
N TYR A 352 -3.71 18.40 -27.34
CA TYR A 352 -2.58 18.47 -28.25
C TYR A 352 -2.52 19.84 -28.94
N LYS A 353 -1.28 20.25 -29.30
CA LYS A 353 -1.07 21.47 -30.07
C LYS A 353 -1.71 21.36 -31.45
N ASP A 354 -1.48 20.24 -32.13
CA ASP A 354 -1.98 19.93 -33.45
C ASP A 354 -3.00 18.77 -33.37
N PRO A 355 -3.93 18.63 -34.32
CA PRO A 355 -4.83 17.47 -34.37
C PRO A 355 -4.05 16.17 -34.47
N VAL A 356 -4.39 15.19 -33.64
CA VAL A 356 -3.74 13.86 -33.62
C VAL A 356 -4.77 12.74 -33.75
N GLU A 357 -4.34 11.62 -34.29
CA GLU A 357 -5.12 10.39 -34.32
C GLU A 357 -5.10 9.68 -32.95
N ILE A 358 -6.14 8.89 -32.67
CA ILE A 358 -6.22 8.08 -31.44
C ILE A 358 -5.03 7.12 -31.32
N SER A 359 -4.50 6.63 -32.42
CA SER A 359 -3.30 5.79 -32.48
C SER A 359 -2.07 6.48 -31.85
N THR A 360 -1.91 7.78 -32.08
CA THR A 360 -0.83 8.59 -31.47
C THR A 360 -1.02 8.71 -29.95
N ILE A 361 -2.26 8.94 -29.49
CA ILE A 361 -2.56 9.02 -28.05
C ILE A 361 -2.23 7.70 -27.35
N LYS A 362 -2.62 6.56 -27.95
CA LYS A 362 -2.29 5.23 -27.45
C LYS A 362 -0.78 4.97 -27.43
N GLY A 363 -0.07 5.40 -28.47
CA GLY A 363 1.40 5.31 -28.55
C GLY A 363 2.08 6.07 -27.41
N ASN A 364 1.63 7.29 -27.13
CA ASN A 364 2.16 8.12 -26.04
C ASN A 364 1.87 7.49 -24.66
N LEU A 365 0.67 6.92 -24.45
CA LEU A 365 0.34 6.20 -23.24
C LEU A 365 1.22 4.98 -23.02
N LYS A 366 1.42 4.14 -24.03
CA LYS A 366 2.32 2.97 -23.96
C LYS A 366 3.75 3.35 -23.60
N GLN A 367 4.24 4.45 -24.15
CA GLN A 367 5.56 4.96 -23.81
C GLN A 367 5.62 5.39 -22.33
N CYS A 368 4.61 6.08 -21.81
CA CYS A 368 4.54 6.45 -20.40
C CYS A 368 4.47 5.21 -19.47
N ILE A 369 3.71 4.19 -19.86
CA ILE A 369 3.62 2.93 -19.12
C ILE A 369 4.99 2.25 -19.09
N THR A 370 5.69 2.18 -20.21
CA THR A 370 7.04 1.60 -20.30
C THR A 370 8.02 2.30 -19.34
N TYR A 371 8.03 3.63 -19.32
CA TYR A 371 8.87 4.40 -18.39
C TYR A 371 8.47 4.18 -16.92
N SER A 372 7.17 4.07 -16.66
CA SER A 372 6.65 3.77 -15.32
C SER A 372 7.13 2.40 -14.83
N ILE A 373 7.00 1.36 -15.65
CA ILE A 373 7.44 -0.01 -15.36
C ILE A 373 8.96 -0.04 -15.10
N ASP A 374 9.75 0.61 -15.96
CA ASP A 374 11.21 0.70 -15.78
C ASP A 374 11.57 1.37 -14.44
N THR A 375 10.88 2.46 -14.10
CA THR A 375 11.10 3.18 -12.84
C THR A 375 10.80 2.28 -11.62
N PHE A 376 9.65 1.60 -11.58
CA PHE A 376 9.33 0.69 -10.48
C PHE A 376 10.25 -0.53 -10.43
N ASN A 377 10.74 -1.02 -11.58
CA ASN A 377 11.76 -2.07 -11.62
C ASN A 377 13.10 -1.59 -11.04
N LYS A 378 13.52 -0.36 -11.31
CA LYS A 378 14.72 0.23 -10.70
C LYS A 378 14.55 0.35 -9.18
N ILE A 379 13.42 0.90 -8.72
CA ILE A 379 13.09 1.00 -7.28
C ILE A 379 13.12 -0.38 -6.62
N ARG A 380 12.49 -1.39 -7.24
CA ARG A 380 12.49 -2.77 -6.74
C ARG A 380 13.90 -3.33 -6.60
N LYS A 381 14.79 -3.06 -7.56
CA LYS A 381 16.20 -3.50 -7.50
C LYS A 381 16.94 -2.86 -6.31
N GLU A 382 16.65 -1.59 -5.98
CA GLU A 382 17.22 -0.96 -4.80
C GLU A 382 16.72 -1.63 -3.51
N PHE A 383 15.43 -1.92 -3.40
CA PHE A 383 14.86 -2.61 -2.24
C PHE A 383 15.37 -4.05 -2.07
N LEU A 384 15.64 -4.77 -3.17
CA LEU A 384 16.25 -6.10 -3.11
C LEU A 384 17.64 -6.12 -2.45
N LYS A 385 18.36 -5.00 -2.45
CA LYS A 385 19.64 -4.86 -1.73
C LYS A 385 19.46 -4.81 -0.21
N LEU A 386 18.25 -4.48 0.27
CA LEU A 386 17.92 -4.38 1.70
C LEU A 386 17.54 -5.72 2.33
N VAL A 387 17.23 -6.73 1.51
CA VAL A 387 16.90 -8.08 2.01
C VAL A 387 18.20 -8.76 2.44
N PRO A 388 18.31 -9.21 3.69
CA PRO A 388 19.44 -10.04 4.11
C PRO A 388 19.54 -11.28 3.23
N ARG A 389 20.73 -11.59 2.75
CA ARG A 389 21.01 -12.81 1.98
C ARG A 389 21.03 -14.04 2.88
#